data_f970624ec364c087fcad1f35f00a09d6
#
_entry.id   f970624ec364c087fcad1f35f00a09d6
#
_cell.length_a   1.000
_cell.length_b   1.000
_cell.length_c   1.000
_cell.angle_alpha   90.00
_cell.angle_beta   90.00
_cell.angle_gamma   90.00
#
_symmetry.space_group_name_H-M   'P 1'
#
loop_
_entity.id
_entity.type
_entity.pdbx_description
1 polymer ?
#
loop_
_entity_poly.entity_id
_entity_poly.type
_entity_poly.pdbx_seq_one_letter_code
_entity_poly.pdbx_strand_id
1 'polypeptide(L)'
;MLKTTINQVFKHVDQEVTIGAWIANKRSSGKIAFLQLRDGTGFIQGVVVKAEVEEEVFKLAKSVTQETSVYVTGQVTKDERSPLGFELQVKSIEVIHEATDYPITPKEHGTEFLMDHRHLWLRSKKQHAIMKIRNEIIRATYEYFHREGFVKVDPPILTGSAPEGTTELFATKYFDEDAYLSQSGQLYMEAAAMALGKVFSFGPTFRAEKSKTKRHLIEFWMIEPEMAFVEFNENLEYQENYVSHVVQSVLENCKVELHTLGRDTAKLENIKAPFPRITYDEAIKFLQEKGFDDIEWGDDFGAPHETAIAESYDKPVFITHYPTSLKPFYMQPAPDREDVVLCADLIAPEGYGEIIGGSERVHDLELLEARLKEHGLDQETYKWYTELRQYGSVPHSGFGLGLERTVAWISGAPHVRETIPFPRLLNRLYP
;
A
#
# COMPACT_ATOMS: atom_id res chain seq x y z
N MET A 1 21.18 -31.88 12.00
CA MET A 1 21.30 -30.46 12.31
C MET A 1 19.93 -29.80 12.26
N LEU A 2 19.53 -29.04 13.28
CA LEU A 2 18.22 -28.39 13.34
C LEU A 2 18.22 -27.16 12.43
N LYS A 3 17.45 -27.19 11.32
CA LYS A 3 17.28 -26.04 10.42
C LYS A 3 16.15 -25.14 10.91
N THR A 4 16.37 -23.83 10.91
CA THR A 4 15.36 -22.82 11.27
C THR A 4 15.48 -21.56 10.42
N THR A 5 14.51 -20.66 10.55
CA THR A 5 14.53 -19.31 9.95
C THR A 5 14.74 -18.25 11.03
N ILE A 6 15.20 -17.07 10.64
CA ILE A 6 15.53 -15.98 11.57
C ILE A 6 14.32 -15.61 12.44
N ASN A 7 13.12 -15.53 11.87
CA ASN A 7 11.92 -15.20 12.63
C ASN A 7 11.45 -16.32 13.61
N GLN A 8 12.07 -17.51 13.57
CA GLN A 8 11.73 -18.64 14.44
C GLN A 8 12.81 -18.95 15.49
N VAL A 9 13.94 -18.20 15.50
CA VAL A 9 15.05 -18.46 16.43
C VAL A 9 14.65 -18.40 17.90
N PHE A 10 13.61 -17.60 18.23
CA PHE A 10 13.09 -17.52 19.60
C PHE A 10 12.60 -18.86 20.17
N LYS A 11 12.29 -19.84 19.31
CA LYS A 11 11.91 -21.20 19.72
C LYS A 11 13.10 -22.08 20.09
N HIS A 12 14.32 -21.63 19.80
CA HIS A 12 15.55 -22.41 19.86
C HIS A 12 16.63 -21.76 20.72
N VAL A 13 16.23 -20.99 21.74
CA VAL A 13 17.18 -20.36 22.67
C VAL A 13 18.05 -21.42 23.33
N ASP A 14 19.36 -21.16 23.40
CA ASP A 14 20.41 -22.05 23.91
C ASP A 14 20.61 -23.35 23.12
N GLN A 15 19.96 -23.48 21.96
CA GLN A 15 20.13 -24.61 21.04
C GLN A 15 21.03 -24.23 19.85
N GLU A 16 21.66 -25.25 19.29
CA GLU A 16 22.40 -25.12 18.05
C GLU A 16 21.48 -25.27 16.84
N VAL A 17 21.50 -24.30 15.95
CA VAL A 17 20.67 -24.26 14.74
C VAL A 17 21.52 -23.95 13.51
N THR A 18 21.00 -24.33 12.33
CA THR A 18 21.56 -23.93 11.03
C THR A 18 20.55 -23.03 10.31
N ILE A 19 21.02 -21.87 9.86
CA ILE A 19 20.25 -20.89 9.10
C ILE A 19 20.86 -20.77 7.70
N GLY A 20 20.04 -20.93 6.65
CA GLY A 20 20.40 -20.53 5.29
C GLY A 20 20.20 -19.02 5.14
N ALA A 21 21.23 -18.29 4.77
CA ALA A 21 21.18 -16.83 4.77
C ALA A 21 22.09 -16.20 3.68
N TRP A 22 21.96 -14.92 3.49
CA TRP A 22 22.90 -14.06 2.78
C TRP A 22 23.61 -13.15 3.78
N ILE A 23 24.89 -12.87 3.50
CA ILE A 23 25.69 -11.92 4.28
C ILE A 23 25.31 -10.49 3.88
N ALA A 24 24.34 -9.90 4.55
CA ALA A 24 23.89 -8.55 4.23
C ALA A 24 24.94 -7.48 4.54
N ASN A 25 25.74 -7.68 5.61
CA ASN A 25 26.86 -6.82 5.97
C ASN A 25 27.80 -7.57 6.90
N LYS A 26 29.04 -7.07 7.03
CA LYS A 26 30.03 -7.58 8.01
C LYS A 26 30.82 -6.45 8.63
N ARG A 27 31.30 -6.70 9.84
CA ARG A 27 32.32 -5.87 10.52
C ARG A 27 33.21 -6.74 11.38
N SER A 28 34.42 -6.32 11.65
CA SER A 28 35.31 -7.03 12.56
C SER A 28 36.03 -6.06 13.49
N SER A 29 36.25 -6.50 14.73
CA SER A 29 37.02 -5.75 15.73
C SER A 29 37.95 -6.73 16.48
N GLY A 30 39.23 -6.68 16.19
CA GLY A 30 40.21 -7.52 16.85
C GLY A 30 39.95 -9.02 16.69
N LYS A 31 39.48 -9.65 17.76
CA LYS A 31 39.23 -11.09 17.86
C LYS A 31 37.79 -11.51 17.62
N ILE A 32 36.93 -10.57 17.21
CA ILE A 32 35.49 -10.82 16.96
C ILE A 32 35.14 -10.33 15.56
N ALA A 33 34.40 -11.15 14.80
CA ALA A 33 33.72 -10.74 13.58
C ALA A 33 32.21 -10.80 13.77
N PHE A 34 31.52 -9.83 13.20
CA PHE A 34 30.06 -9.73 13.22
C PHE A 34 29.54 -9.84 11.79
N LEU A 35 28.67 -10.79 11.57
CA LEU A 35 27.98 -11.01 10.30
C LEU A 35 26.52 -10.61 10.45
N GLN A 36 26.04 -9.71 9.61
CA GLN A 36 24.63 -9.44 9.51
C GLN A 36 24.01 -10.43 8.52
N LEU A 37 23.27 -11.40 9.04
CA LEU A 37 22.62 -12.44 8.26
C LEU A 37 21.20 -12.03 7.91
N ARG A 38 20.77 -12.32 6.68
CA ARG A 38 19.40 -12.12 6.18
C ARG A 38 18.91 -13.39 5.50
N ASP A 39 17.72 -13.88 5.86
CA ASP A 39 17.10 -15.08 5.27
C ASP A 39 15.75 -14.83 4.57
N GLY A 40 15.36 -13.57 4.39
CA GLY A 40 14.05 -13.19 3.87
C GLY A 40 12.95 -13.08 4.93
N THR A 41 13.07 -13.75 6.07
CA THR A 41 12.14 -13.59 7.20
C THR A 41 12.57 -12.46 8.14
N GLY A 42 13.85 -12.11 8.16
CA GLY A 42 14.40 -11.04 8.98
C GLY A 42 15.92 -10.92 8.89
N PHE A 43 16.48 -10.22 9.90
CA PHE A 43 17.91 -10.00 10.05
C PHE A 43 18.35 -10.41 11.44
N ILE A 44 19.47 -11.13 11.55
CA ILE A 44 20.10 -11.49 12.83
C ILE A 44 21.60 -11.21 12.79
N GLN A 45 22.20 -10.88 13.92
CA GLN A 45 23.63 -10.77 14.07
C GLN A 45 24.24 -12.15 14.36
N GLY A 46 25.15 -12.60 13.50
CA GLY A 46 26.05 -13.72 13.79
C GLY A 46 27.34 -13.19 14.41
N VAL A 47 27.69 -13.71 15.58
CA VAL A 47 28.93 -13.35 16.31
C VAL A 47 29.93 -14.48 16.14
N VAL A 48 31.14 -14.18 15.62
CA VAL A 48 32.20 -15.13 15.41
C VAL A 48 33.39 -14.75 16.28
N VAL A 49 33.60 -15.50 17.36
CA VAL A 49 34.70 -15.27 18.33
C VAL A 49 35.89 -16.13 17.94
N LYS A 50 37.07 -15.52 17.70
CA LYS A 50 38.24 -16.22 17.22
C LYS A 50 38.68 -17.40 18.10
N ALA A 51 38.48 -17.30 19.41
CA ALA A 51 38.85 -18.34 20.36
C ALA A 51 37.85 -19.53 20.42
N GLU A 52 36.68 -19.40 19.82
CA GLU A 52 35.58 -20.36 19.91
C GLU A 52 35.32 -21.12 18.60
N VAL A 53 36.04 -20.73 17.52
CA VAL A 53 35.91 -21.36 16.21
C VAL A 53 37.25 -21.72 15.63
N GLU A 54 37.28 -22.61 14.65
CA GLU A 54 38.48 -22.92 13.88
C GLU A 54 39.02 -21.67 13.15
N GLU A 55 40.34 -21.59 12.98
CA GLU A 55 41.00 -20.44 12.37
C GLU A 55 40.47 -20.11 10.97
N GLU A 56 40.09 -21.13 10.20
CA GLU A 56 39.54 -21.00 8.85
C GLU A 56 38.18 -20.33 8.87
N VAL A 57 37.30 -20.68 9.82
CA VAL A 57 35.97 -20.06 10.00
C VAL A 57 36.11 -18.58 10.33
N PHE A 58 37.07 -18.24 11.22
CA PHE A 58 37.30 -16.84 11.55
C PHE A 58 37.89 -16.03 10.38
N LYS A 59 38.79 -16.62 9.62
CA LYS A 59 39.35 -16.00 8.38
C LYS A 59 38.22 -15.78 7.36
N LEU A 60 37.38 -16.78 7.15
CA LEU A 60 36.23 -16.69 6.24
C LEU A 60 35.24 -15.59 6.69
N ALA A 61 34.86 -15.53 7.98
CA ALA A 61 34.02 -14.49 8.52
C ALA A 61 34.52 -13.06 8.28
N LYS A 62 35.87 -12.90 8.19
CA LYS A 62 36.49 -11.60 7.88
C LYS A 62 36.58 -11.30 6.38
N SER A 63 36.70 -12.31 5.54
CA SER A 63 36.89 -12.14 4.08
C SER A 63 35.58 -12.20 3.30
N VAL A 64 34.58 -13.00 3.72
CA VAL A 64 33.30 -13.20 3.01
C VAL A 64 32.71 -11.89 2.51
N THR A 65 32.27 -11.89 1.26
CA THR A 65 31.75 -10.68 0.60
C THR A 65 30.27 -10.47 0.85
N GLN A 66 29.81 -9.23 0.69
CA GLN A 66 28.38 -8.87 0.80
C GLN A 66 27.55 -9.67 -0.22
N GLU A 67 26.37 -10.12 0.21
CA GLU A 67 25.41 -10.94 -0.56
C GLU A 67 25.89 -12.35 -0.91
N THR A 68 27.05 -12.81 -0.38
CA THR A 68 27.42 -14.23 -0.40
C THR A 68 26.34 -15.06 0.30
N SER A 69 25.89 -16.13 -0.31
CA SER A 69 24.92 -17.07 0.29
C SER A 69 25.63 -18.17 1.07
N VAL A 70 25.11 -18.47 2.26
CA VAL A 70 25.76 -19.34 3.24
C VAL A 70 24.77 -20.19 4.01
N TYR A 71 25.22 -21.33 4.53
CA TYR A 71 24.66 -21.94 5.72
C TYR A 71 25.51 -21.55 6.93
N VAL A 72 24.87 -21.00 7.96
CA VAL A 72 25.55 -20.63 9.21
C VAL A 72 24.98 -21.47 10.34
N THR A 73 25.86 -22.19 11.03
CA THR A 73 25.49 -22.99 12.21
C THR A 73 26.02 -22.30 13.46
N GLY A 74 25.19 -22.19 14.48
CA GLY A 74 25.56 -21.56 15.74
C GLY A 74 24.50 -21.74 16.81
N GLN A 75 24.84 -21.31 18.02
CA GLN A 75 23.95 -21.32 19.18
C GLN A 75 23.14 -20.02 19.21
N VAL A 76 21.82 -20.14 19.38
CA VAL A 76 20.94 -18.98 19.58
C VAL A 76 21.09 -18.47 21.02
N THR A 77 21.40 -17.18 21.18
CA THR A 77 21.52 -16.53 22.48
C THR A 77 20.61 -15.28 22.55
N LYS A 78 20.18 -14.91 23.76
CA LYS A 78 19.46 -13.67 23.97
C LYS A 78 20.38 -12.46 23.88
N ASP A 79 19.96 -11.40 23.20
CA ASP A 79 20.62 -10.10 23.21
C ASP A 79 19.56 -8.98 23.17
N GLU A 80 19.34 -8.32 24.31
CA GLU A 80 18.35 -7.24 24.46
C GLU A 80 18.65 -6.00 23.58
N ARG A 81 19.88 -5.86 23.08
CA ARG A 81 20.28 -4.77 22.17
C ARG A 81 19.89 -5.05 20.74
N SER A 82 19.59 -6.31 20.42
CA SER A 82 19.12 -6.71 19.09
C SER A 82 17.64 -6.37 18.94
N PRO A 83 17.18 -5.75 17.85
CA PRO A 83 15.77 -5.53 17.56
C PRO A 83 14.93 -6.82 17.57
N LEU A 84 15.56 -7.96 17.26
CA LEU A 84 14.96 -9.28 17.32
C LEU A 84 14.95 -9.88 18.73
N GLY A 85 15.78 -9.35 19.66
CA GLY A 85 16.00 -9.90 20.99
C GLY A 85 16.99 -11.08 21.05
N PHE A 86 17.59 -11.46 19.92
CA PHE A 86 18.47 -12.63 19.80
C PHE A 86 19.67 -12.35 18.87
N GLU A 87 20.74 -13.15 19.08
CA GLU A 87 21.88 -13.25 18.19
C GLU A 87 22.30 -14.72 18.02
N LEU A 88 23.17 -15.00 17.05
CA LEU A 88 23.68 -16.32 16.75
C LEU A 88 25.18 -16.37 17.09
N GLN A 89 25.59 -17.17 18.08
CA GLN A 89 26.98 -17.48 18.37
C GLN A 89 27.45 -18.51 17.33
N VAL A 90 28.17 -18.03 16.31
CA VAL A 90 28.53 -18.83 15.12
C VAL A 90 29.63 -19.85 15.45
N LYS A 91 29.40 -21.09 15.02
CA LYS A 91 30.38 -22.20 15.11
C LYS A 91 30.97 -22.57 13.75
N SER A 92 30.14 -22.54 12.69
CA SER A 92 30.62 -22.85 11.35
C SER A 92 29.87 -22.04 10.29
N ILE A 93 30.56 -21.85 9.14
CA ILE A 93 30.03 -21.18 7.95
C ILE A 93 30.36 -22.04 6.75
N GLU A 94 29.33 -22.41 5.99
CA GLU A 94 29.47 -23.10 4.70
C GLU A 94 29.04 -22.16 3.59
N VAL A 95 29.92 -21.83 2.64
CA VAL A 95 29.60 -20.97 1.51
C VAL A 95 28.88 -21.78 0.45
N ILE A 96 27.71 -21.32 0.03
CA ILE A 96 26.94 -21.88 -1.08
C ILE A 96 27.40 -21.22 -2.40
N HIS A 97 27.41 -19.89 -2.43
CA HIS A 97 27.85 -19.11 -3.59
C HIS A 97 28.48 -17.80 -3.12
N GLU A 98 29.68 -17.53 -3.56
CA GLU A 98 30.39 -16.28 -3.28
C GLU A 98 29.92 -15.20 -4.25
N ALA A 99 29.48 -14.06 -3.71
CA ALA A 99 29.12 -12.90 -4.49
C ALA A 99 30.33 -12.00 -4.73
N THR A 100 30.50 -11.52 -5.96
CA THR A 100 31.53 -10.56 -6.33
C THR A 100 30.94 -9.27 -6.84
N ASP A 101 31.61 -8.16 -6.58
CA ASP A 101 31.24 -6.82 -7.13
C ASP A 101 29.77 -6.42 -6.94
N TYR A 102 29.19 -6.73 -5.77
CA TYR A 102 27.81 -6.33 -5.48
C TYR A 102 27.66 -4.80 -5.52
N PRO A 103 26.77 -4.25 -6.37
CA PRO A 103 26.79 -2.83 -6.70
C PRO A 103 26.32 -1.92 -5.57
N ILE A 104 25.39 -2.40 -4.70
CA ILE A 104 24.85 -1.61 -3.59
C ILE A 104 25.72 -1.81 -2.36
N THR A 105 26.69 -0.92 -2.18
CA THR A 105 27.61 -0.92 -1.04
C THR A 105 27.00 -0.19 0.16
N PRO A 106 27.63 -0.20 1.36
CA PRO A 106 27.17 0.57 2.52
C PRO A 106 27.24 2.09 2.38
N LYS A 107 27.70 2.63 1.23
CA LYS A 107 27.67 4.06 0.93
C LYS A 107 26.25 4.52 0.67
N GLU A 108 26.02 5.82 0.80
CA GLU A 108 24.80 6.45 0.29
C GLU A 108 24.78 6.39 -1.24
N HIS A 109 23.65 6.00 -1.80
CA HIS A 109 23.42 5.90 -3.25
C HIS A 109 22.24 6.80 -3.65
N GLY A 110 22.40 7.45 -4.80
CA GLY A 110 21.32 8.26 -5.38
C GLY A 110 20.12 7.38 -5.78
N THR A 111 18.95 8.00 -5.78
CA THR A 111 17.69 7.31 -6.05
C THR A 111 17.64 6.63 -7.42
N GLU A 112 18.17 7.29 -8.47
CA GLU A 112 18.20 6.71 -9.84
C GLU A 112 19.01 5.42 -9.88
N PHE A 113 20.20 5.42 -9.28
CA PHE A 113 21.03 4.23 -9.17
C PHE A 113 20.30 3.08 -8.44
N LEU A 114 19.65 3.39 -7.32
CA LEU A 114 18.88 2.38 -6.55
C LEU A 114 17.69 1.86 -7.34
N MET A 115 17.04 2.71 -8.12
CA MET A 115 15.93 2.31 -8.98
C MET A 115 16.39 1.45 -10.16
N ASP A 116 17.56 1.73 -10.74
CA ASP A 116 18.14 0.87 -11.80
C ASP A 116 18.54 -0.51 -11.25
N HIS A 117 18.85 -0.58 -9.96
CA HIS A 117 19.15 -1.81 -9.25
C HIS A 117 18.01 -2.26 -8.33
N ARG A 118 16.74 -1.94 -8.67
CA ARG A 118 15.59 -2.20 -7.80
C ARG A 118 15.49 -3.65 -7.33
N HIS A 119 15.77 -4.61 -8.20
CA HIS A 119 15.80 -6.05 -7.91
C HIS A 119 16.82 -6.44 -6.83
N LEU A 120 17.89 -5.66 -6.67
CA LEU A 120 18.88 -5.81 -5.61
C LEU A 120 18.55 -4.94 -4.39
N TRP A 121 18.05 -3.74 -4.62
CA TRP A 121 17.68 -2.81 -3.55
C TRP A 121 16.63 -3.38 -2.60
N LEU A 122 15.71 -4.22 -3.10
CA LEU A 122 14.74 -4.96 -2.28
C LEU A 122 15.38 -5.75 -1.13
N ARG A 123 16.65 -6.09 -1.23
CA ARG A 123 17.40 -6.82 -0.18
C ARG A 123 17.79 -5.95 1.01
N SER A 124 17.73 -4.61 0.87
CA SER A 124 18.08 -3.68 1.95
C SER A 124 17.09 -3.76 3.11
N LYS A 125 17.58 -3.48 4.33
CA LYS A 125 16.73 -3.48 5.55
C LYS A 125 15.48 -2.63 5.41
N LYS A 126 15.64 -1.41 4.86
CA LYS A 126 14.55 -0.46 4.67
C LYS A 126 13.48 -1.02 3.73
N GLN A 127 13.89 -1.50 2.56
CA GLN A 127 12.96 -2.03 1.59
C GLN A 127 12.29 -3.33 2.06
N HIS A 128 13.06 -4.20 2.71
CA HIS A 128 12.52 -5.40 3.34
C HIS A 128 11.44 -5.07 4.37
N ALA A 129 11.67 -4.08 5.25
CA ALA A 129 10.69 -3.65 6.25
C ALA A 129 9.42 -3.10 5.60
N ILE A 130 9.53 -2.25 4.57
CA ILE A 130 8.38 -1.72 3.82
C ILE A 130 7.56 -2.86 3.19
N MET A 131 8.23 -3.84 2.58
CA MET A 131 7.54 -4.99 1.97
C MET A 131 6.85 -5.88 3.00
N LYS A 132 7.39 -6.02 4.21
CA LYS A 132 6.73 -6.73 5.32
C LYS A 132 5.49 -6.00 5.81
N ILE A 133 5.57 -4.68 5.96
CA ILE A 133 4.40 -3.84 6.29
C ILE A 133 3.34 -3.95 5.19
N ARG A 134 3.74 -3.87 3.91
CA ARG A 134 2.82 -4.10 2.79
C ARG A 134 2.11 -5.46 2.88
N ASN A 135 2.85 -6.52 3.16
CA ASN A 135 2.28 -7.86 3.33
C ASN A 135 1.29 -7.93 4.49
N GLU A 136 1.58 -7.26 5.60
CA GLU A 136 0.67 -7.21 6.76
C GLU A 136 -0.61 -6.45 6.44
N ILE A 137 -0.53 -5.32 5.74
CA ILE A 137 -1.69 -4.56 5.25
C ILE A 137 -2.58 -5.46 4.37
N ILE A 138 -1.97 -6.23 3.45
CA ILE A 138 -2.69 -7.18 2.60
C ILE A 138 -3.40 -8.24 3.44
N ARG A 139 -2.71 -8.84 4.41
CA ARG A 139 -3.28 -9.86 5.31
C ARG A 139 -4.46 -9.29 6.09
N ALA A 140 -4.28 -8.13 6.71
CA ALA A 140 -5.32 -7.45 7.48
C ALA A 140 -6.54 -7.06 6.62
N THR A 141 -6.32 -6.68 5.36
CA THR A 141 -7.38 -6.42 4.38
C THR A 141 -8.28 -7.64 4.17
N TYR A 142 -7.68 -8.80 3.85
CA TYR A 142 -8.45 -10.03 3.67
C TYR A 142 -9.15 -10.45 4.95
N GLU A 143 -8.49 -10.34 6.11
CA GLU A 143 -9.09 -10.67 7.41
C GLU A 143 -10.31 -9.80 7.71
N TYR A 144 -10.20 -8.47 7.50
CA TYR A 144 -11.30 -7.54 7.72
C TYR A 144 -12.50 -7.86 6.85
N PHE A 145 -12.33 -7.90 5.54
CA PHE A 145 -13.45 -8.08 4.63
C PHE A 145 -14.11 -9.47 4.76
N HIS A 146 -13.34 -10.53 4.98
CA HIS A 146 -13.91 -11.85 5.24
C HIS A 146 -14.71 -11.90 6.55
N ARG A 147 -14.22 -11.26 7.60
CA ARG A 147 -14.93 -11.16 8.89
C ARG A 147 -16.23 -10.40 8.74
N GLU A 148 -16.26 -9.32 7.95
CA GLU A 148 -17.46 -8.52 7.67
C GLU A 148 -18.40 -9.17 6.65
N GLY A 149 -18.10 -10.39 6.18
CA GLY A 149 -18.96 -11.16 5.29
C GLY A 149 -18.88 -10.77 3.80
N PHE A 150 -17.80 -10.13 3.38
CA PHE A 150 -17.58 -9.80 1.98
C PHE A 150 -17.07 -11.02 1.19
N VAL A 151 -17.52 -11.13 -0.05
CA VAL A 151 -17.04 -12.10 -1.04
C VAL A 151 -15.97 -11.43 -1.93
N LYS A 152 -14.80 -12.06 -2.05
CA LYS A 152 -13.76 -11.56 -2.96
C LYS A 152 -14.12 -11.89 -4.41
N VAL A 153 -14.08 -10.89 -5.28
CA VAL A 153 -14.35 -10.99 -6.72
C VAL A 153 -13.18 -10.39 -7.51
N ASP A 154 -12.90 -10.93 -8.68
CA ASP A 154 -11.85 -10.47 -9.59
C ASP A 154 -12.47 -9.80 -10.83
N PRO A 155 -12.46 -8.47 -10.94
CA PRO A 155 -12.88 -7.79 -12.16
C PRO A 155 -11.85 -8.01 -13.27
N PRO A 156 -12.26 -7.88 -14.56
CA PRO A 156 -11.33 -8.02 -15.68
C PRO A 156 -10.32 -6.87 -15.71
N ILE A 157 -9.07 -7.19 -16.07
CA ILE A 157 -8.01 -6.19 -16.30
C ILE A 157 -8.16 -5.55 -17.67
N LEU A 158 -8.55 -6.33 -18.69
CA LEU A 158 -8.85 -5.83 -20.03
C LEU A 158 -10.31 -5.44 -20.10
N THR A 159 -10.59 -4.19 -20.48
CA THR A 159 -11.96 -3.65 -20.52
C THR A 159 -12.20 -2.86 -21.79
N GLY A 160 -13.43 -2.83 -22.26
CA GLY A 160 -13.87 -1.97 -23.36
C GLY A 160 -14.38 -0.59 -22.88
N SER A 161 -14.47 -0.34 -21.56
CA SER A 161 -15.03 0.88 -20.99
C SER A 161 -14.13 1.47 -19.91
N ALA A 162 -14.22 2.80 -19.73
CA ALA A 162 -13.50 3.54 -18.70
C ALA A 162 -14.46 4.04 -17.62
N PRO A 163 -14.28 3.71 -16.32
CA PRO A 163 -15.15 4.22 -15.25
C PRO A 163 -15.01 5.73 -15.05
N GLU A 164 -13.86 6.32 -15.32
CA GLU A 164 -13.58 7.72 -15.00
C GLU A 164 -13.55 8.68 -16.21
N GLY A 165 -14.03 8.26 -17.37
CA GLY A 165 -14.33 9.09 -18.58
C GLY A 165 -13.31 10.13 -19.07
N THR A 166 -12.38 10.59 -18.26
CA THR A 166 -11.50 11.73 -18.50
C THR A 166 -10.00 11.42 -18.49
N THR A 167 -9.56 10.29 -17.95
CA THR A 167 -8.15 9.92 -17.90
C THR A 167 -7.70 9.16 -19.14
N GLU A 168 -6.48 9.46 -19.61
CA GLU A 168 -5.87 8.71 -20.71
C GLU A 168 -5.73 7.23 -20.32
N LEU A 169 -6.21 6.32 -21.19
CA LEU A 169 -6.16 4.89 -21.00
C LEU A 169 -4.93 4.29 -21.67
N PHE A 170 -4.35 3.25 -21.10
CA PHE A 170 -3.43 2.38 -21.83
C PHE A 170 -4.21 1.49 -22.78
N ALA A 171 -4.15 1.78 -24.08
CA ALA A 171 -4.79 0.99 -25.11
C ALA A 171 -3.94 -0.23 -25.51
N THR A 172 -4.61 -1.34 -25.80
CA THR A 172 -4.02 -2.55 -26.36
C THR A 172 -4.96 -3.17 -27.38
N LYS A 173 -4.49 -4.15 -28.17
CA LYS A 173 -5.34 -4.94 -29.05
C LYS A 173 -5.83 -6.19 -28.33
N TYR A 174 -7.14 -6.44 -28.42
CA TYR A 174 -7.78 -7.67 -28.01
C TYR A 174 -8.29 -8.37 -29.28
N PHE A 175 -7.39 -9.09 -29.94
CA PHE A 175 -7.59 -9.62 -31.28
C PHE A 175 -7.91 -8.50 -32.30
N ASP A 176 -9.12 -8.46 -32.84
CA ASP A 176 -9.57 -7.47 -33.82
C ASP A 176 -10.21 -6.22 -33.16
N GLU A 177 -10.38 -6.22 -31.83
CA GLU A 177 -11.01 -5.14 -31.09
C GLU A 177 -9.98 -4.32 -30.32
N ASP A 178 -10.34 -3.07 -29.97
CA ASP A 178 -9.57 -2.25 -29.04
C ASP A 178 -9.98 -2.57 -27.59
N ALA A 179 -8.98 -2.71 -26.73
CA ALA A 179 -9.16 -2.89 -25.31
C ALA A 179 -8.25 -1.96 -24.53
N TYR A 180 -8.57 -1.77 -23.26
CA TYR A 180 -7.84 -0.88 -22.38
C TYR A 180 -7.48 -1.61 -21.08
N LEU A 181 -6.35 -1.22 -20.46
CA LEU A 181 -6.04 -1.64 -19.10
C LEU A 181 -6.93 -0.89 -18.11
N SER A 182 -7.54 -1.63 -17.19
CA SER A 182 -8.53 -1.10 -16.25
C SER A 182 -7.96 -0.06 -15.30
N GLN A 183 -8.69 1.05 -15.13
CA GLN A 183 -8.40 2.10 -14.14
C GLN A 183 -9.02 1.80 -12.76
N SER A 184 -10.04 0.93 -12.69
CA SER A 184 -10.79 0.54 -11.50
C SER A 184 -11.65 -0.66 -11.83
N GLY A 185 -11.89 -1.51 -10.86
CA GLY A 185 -12.84 -2.62 -10.95
C GLY A 185 -14.29 -2.23 -10.64
N GLN A 186 -14.54 -0.99 -10.20
CA GLN A 186 -15.80 -0.56 -9.60
C GLN A 186 -17.05 -0.97 -10.37
N LEU A 187 -17.16 -0.65 -11.66
CA LEU A 187 -18.37 -0.92 -12.45
C LEU A 187 -18.74 -2.41 -12.46
N TYR A 188 -17.73 -3.30 -12.54
CA TYR A 188 -17.91 -4.74 -12.47
C TYR A 188 -18.27 -5.20 -11.04
N MET A 189 -17.73 -4.50 -10.02
CA MET A 189 -18.02 -4.79 -8.62
C MET A 189 -19.44 -4.40 -8.26
N GLU A 190 -20.01 -3.34 -8.85
CA GLU A 190 -21.44 -3.01 -8.69
C GLU A 190 -22.33 -4.16 -9.21
N ALA A 191 -22.01 -4.73 -10.38
CA ALA A 191 -22.73 -5.90 -10.88
C ALA A 191 -22.58 -7.11 -9.95
N ALA A 192 -21.39 -7.35 -9.42
CA ALA A 192 -21.15 -8.43 -8.48
C ALA A 192 -21.89 -8.22 -7.14
N ALA A 193 -21.99 -6.97 -6.66
CA ALA A 193 -22.73 -6.62 -5.44
C ALA A 193 -24.24 -6.89 -5.59
N MET A 194 -24.83 -6.64 -6.76
CA MET A 194 -26.23 -6.98 -7.03
C MET A 194 -26.49 -8.49 -6.98
N ALA A 195 -25.47 -9.33 -7.15
CA ALA A 195 -25.59 -10.78 -7.08
C ALA A 195 -25.19 -11.37 -5.72
N LEU A 196 -24.20 -10.77 -5.03
CA LEU A 196 -23.54 -11.37 -3.86
C LEU A 196 -23.67 -10.50 -2.58
N GLY A 197 -24.27 -9.31 -2.68
CA GLY A 197 -24.52 -8.38 -1.57
C GLY A 197 -23.31 -7.52 -1.25
N LYS A 198 -22.35 -8.03 -0.49
CA LYS A 198 -21.10 -7.34 -0.16
C LYS A 198 -19.93 -8.03 -0.83
N VAL A 199 -19.20 -7.30 -1.67
CA VAL A 199 -18.07 -7.83 -2.44
C VAL A 199 -16.86 -6.91 -2.30
N PHE A 200 -15.67 -7.45 -2.53
CA PHE A 200 -14.48 -6.62 -2.69
C PHE A 200 -13.56 -7.16 -3.77
N SER A 201 -12.90 -6.28 -4.50
CA SER A 201 -11.76 -6.61 -5.34
C SER A 201 -10.45 -6.22 -4.67
N PHE A 202 -9.39 -6.89 -5.04
CA PHE A 202 -8.03 -6.52 -4.72
C PHE A 202 -7.15 -6.85 -5.92
N GLY A 203 -6.81 -5.86 -6.69
CA GLY A 203 -6.16 -6.06 -7.98
C GLY A 203 -5.36 -4.86 -8.48
N PRO A 204 -4.60 -5.06 -9.55
CA PRO A 204 -3.84 -3.99 -10.20
C PRO A 204 -4.78 -3.05 -10.96
N THR A 205 -4.42 -1.76 -10.94
CA THR A 205 -5.05 -0.71 -11.71
C THR A 205 -4.01 0.10 -12.47
N PHE A 206 -4.40 0.70 -13.58
CA PHE A 206 -3.51 1.35 -14.52
C PHE A 206 -4.04 2.74 -14.88
N ARG A 207 -3.24 3.78 -14.65
CA ARG A 207 -3.60 5.15 -15.00
C ARG A 207 -2.49 5.76 -15.83
N ALA A 208 -2.82 6.18 -17.08
CA ALA A 208 -1.85 6.75 -18.02
C ALA A 208 -1.56 8.24 -17.74
N GLU A 209 -1.76 8.69 -16.51
CA GLU A 209 -1.55 10.07 -16.10
C GLU A 209 -0.08 10.46 -16.12
N LYS A 210 0.22 11.61 -16.72
CA LYS A 210 1.59 12.15 -16.81
C LYS A 210 1.99 12.92 -15.55
N SER A 211 1.73 12.34 -14.37
CA SER A 211 2.05 12.94 -13.08
C SER A 211 3.48 12.62 -12.61
N LYS A 212 4.19 13.63 -12.09
CA LYS A 212 5.55 13.51 -11.53
C LYS A 212 5.58 13.62 -10.00
N THR A 213 4.44 13.52 -9.34
CA THR A 213 4.36 13.70 -7.89
C THR A 213 4.90 12.49 -7.11
N LYS A 214 5.14 12.68 -5.83
CA LYS A 214 5.57 11.61 -4.92
C LYS A 214 4.47 10.59 -4.59
N ARG A 215 3.22 10.86 -4.99
CA ARG A 215 2.01 10.12 -4.62
C ARG A 215 1.42 9.31 -5.79
N HIS A 216 2.03 9.32 -7.00
CA HIS A 216 1.48 8.68 -8.19
C HIS A 216 2.40 7.59 -8.74
N LEU A 217 1.76 6.52 -9.18
CA LEU A 217 2.32 5.41 -9.96
C LEU A 217 1.42 5.22 -11.19
N ILE A 218 1.99 4.64 -12.24
CA ILE A 218 1.26 4.29 -13.47
C ILE A 218 0.51 2.95 -13.31
N GLU A 219 1.10 2.03 -12.54
CA GLU A 219 0.53 0.75 -12.13
C GLU A 219 0.58 0.67 -10.61
N PHE A 220 -0.55 0.40 -9.99
CA PHE A 220 -0.70 0.30 -8.53
C PHE A 220 -1.84 -0.65 -8.17
N TRP A 221 -2.01 -0.94 -6.89
CA TRP A 221 -3.02 -1.88 -6.42
C TRP A 221 -4.13 -1.15 -5.66
N MET A 222 -5.36 -1.52 -5.98
CA MET A 222 -6.52 -1.00 -5.28
C MET A 222 -7.30 -2.11 -4.57
N ILE A 223 -7.87 -1.74 -3.45
CA ILE A 223 -8.86 -2.51 -2.70
C ILE A 223 -10.20 -1.77 -2.89
N GLU A 224 -11.15 -2.43 -3.55
CA GLU A 224 -12.39 -1.81 -3.97
C GLU A 224 -13.59 -2.64 -3.49
N PRO A 225 -14.10 -2.41 -2.27
CA PRO A 225 -15.36 -2.98 -1.80
C PRO A 225 -16.55 -2.27 -2.42
N GLU A 226 -17.63 -3.04 -2.65
CA GLU A 226 -18.93 -2.55 -3.12
C GLU A 226 -20.04 -3.29 -2.38
N MET A 227 -21.07 -2.58 -1.94
CA MET A 227 -22.06 -3.06 -0.97
C MET A 227 -23.47 -2.67 -1.37
N ALA A 228 -24.29 -3.66 -1.71
CA ALA A 228 -25.73 -3.48 -1.93
C ALA A 228 -26.44 -3.17 -0.61
N PHE A 229 -27.47 -2.32 -0.66
CA PHE A 229 -28.28 -1.86 0.49
C PHE A 229 -27.50 -1.04 1.53
N VAL A 230 -26.34 -0.51 1.17
CA VAL A 230 -25.52 0.36 2.03
C VAL A 230 -25.55 1.79 1.48
N GLU A 231 -26.00 2.72 2.30
CA GLU A 231 -26.06 4.14 1.98
C GLU A 231 -24.77 4.87 2.39
N PHE A 232 -24.64 6.15 2.05
CA PHE A 232 -23.44 6.95 2.19
C PHE A 232 -22.83 6.93 3.60
N ASN A 233 -23.63 7.17 4.64
CA ASN A 233 -23.09 7.26 6.00
C ASN A 233 -22.56 5.93 6.52
N GLU A 234 -23.22 4.82 6.20
CA GLU A 234 -22.76 3.48 6.56
C GLU A 234 -21.47 3.12 5.79
N ASN A 235 -21.35 3.57 4.52
CA ASN A 235 -20.12 3.43 3.76
C ASN A 235 -18.92 4.11 4.45
N LEU A 236 -19.10 5.31 5.05
CA LEU A 236 -18.04 5.98 5.81
C LEU A 236 -17.63 5.16 7.05
N GLU A 237 -18.58 4.51 7.72
CA GLU A 237 -18.30 3.63 8.87
C GLU A 237 -17.46 2.40 8.45
N TYR A 238 -17.76 1.79 7.31
CA TYR A 238 -16.91 0.71 6.76
C TYR A 238 -15.49 1.19 6.50
N GLN A 239 -15.32 2.37 5.89
CA GLN A 239 -14.00 2.94 5.58
C GLN A 239 -13.17 3.18 6.84
N GLU A 240 -13.73 3.89 7.84
CA GLU A 240 -12.99 4.22 9.07
C GLU A 240 -12.66 2.99 9.92
N ASN A 241 -13.56 2.00 9.99
CA ASN A 241 -13.32 0.74 10.68
C ASN A 241 -12.25 -0.10 9.96
N TYR A 242 -12.29 -0.15 8.63
CA TYR A 242 -11.30 -0.84 7.83
C TYR A 242 -9.89 -0.25 8.00
N VAL A 243 -9.74 1.06 7.85
CA VAL A 243 -8.46 1.75 8.03
C VAL A 243 -7.94 1.58 9.46
N SER A 244 -8.80 1.72 10.46
CA SER A 244 -8.44 1.48 11.86
C SER A 244 -7.91 0.05 12.07
N HIS A 245 -8.60 -0.96 11.52
CA HIS A 245 -8.17 -2.36 11.62
C HIS A 245 -6.79 -2.58 11.00
N VAL A 246 -6.56 -2.07 9.81
CA VAL A 246 -5.29 -2.20 9.09
C VAL A 246 -4.14 -1.56 9.88
N VAL A 247 -4.32 -0.33 10.37
CA VAL A 247 -3.28 0.38 11.13
C VAL A 247 -2.97 -0.34 12.44
N GLN A 248 -3.99 -0.77 13.19
CA GLN A 248 -3.78 -1.49 14.45
C GLN A 248 -3.10 -2.85 14.22
N SER A 249 -3.43 -3.56 13.13
CA SER A 249 -2.78 -4.82 12.76
C SER A 249 -1.28 -4.63 12.47
N VAL A 250 -0.91 -3.56 11.76
CA VAL A 250 0.51 -3.24 11.51
C VAL A 250 1.24 -2.89 12.80
N LEU A 251 0.64 -2.09 13.69
CA LEU A 251 1.23 -1.75 15.00
C LEU A 251 1.48 -2.99 15.87
N GLU A 252 0.60 -3.97 15.81
CA GLU A 252 0.73 -5.22 16.55
C GLU A 252 1.82 -6.14 15.95
N ASN A 253 1.79 -6.35 14.64
CA ASN A 253 2.53 -7.41 13.97
C ASN A 253 3.84 -6.97 13.30
N CYS A 254 4.07 -5.65 13.10
CA CYS A 254 5.25 -5.12 12.39
C CYS A 254 6.13 -4.20 13.26
N LYS A 255 6.25 -4.48 14.56
CA LYS A 255 7.02 -3.65 15.50
C LYS A 255 8.50 -3.52 15.10
N VAL A 256 9.11 -4.62 14.66
CA VAL A 256 10.52 -4.67 14.23
C VAL A 256 10.73 -3.85 12.97
N GLU A 257 9.79 -3.94 12.03
CA GLU A 257 9.82 -3.21 10.76
C GLU A 257 9.62 -1.70 10.98
N LEU A 258 8.63 -1.30 11.78
CA LEU A 258 8.40 0.10 12.14
C LEU A 258 9.61 0.70 12.87
N HIS A 259 10.22 -0.02 13.81
CA HIS A 259 11.46 0.39 14.47
C HIS A 259 12.61 0.52 13.48
N THR A 260 12.78 -0.43 12.56
CA THR A 260 13.82 -0.40 11.51
C THR A 260 13.70 0.83 10.60
N LEU A 261 12.47 1.27 10.34
CA LEU A 261 12.19 2.47 9.55
C LEU A 261 12.30 3.77 10.35
N GLY A 262 12.45 3.70 11.68
CA GLY A 262 12.40 4.87 12.56
C GLY A 262 11.01 5.54 12.56
N ARG A 263 9.94 4.77 12.33
CA ARG A 263 8.58 5.28 12.29
C ARG A 263 8.11 5.70 13.70
N ASP A 264 7.64 6.94 13.83
CA ASP A 264 6.97 7.39 15.05
C ASP A 264 5.61 6.70 15.17
N THR A 265 5.54 5.66 15.98
CA THR A 265 4.32 4.86 16.18
C THR A 265 3.24 5.58 16.96
N ALA A 266 3.58 6.58 17.79
CA ALA A 266 2.60 7.35 18.54
C ALA A 266 1.57 8.03 17.65
N LYS A 267 1.99 8.45 16.44
CA LYS A 267 1.09 9.01 15.43
C LYS A 267 0.09 8.00 14.84
N LEU A 268 0.39 6.70 14.94
CA LEU A 268 -0.48 5.63 14.42
C LEU A 268 -1.40 5.05 15.52
N GLU A 269 -1.01 5.13 16.79
CA GLU A 269 -1.76 4.54 17.91
C GLU A 269 -3.16 5.14 18.07
N ASN A 270 -3.32 6.42 17.72
CA ASN A 270 -4.60 7.14 17.77
C ASN A 270 -5.50 6.88 16.57
N ILE A 271 -5.04 6.16 15.54
CA ILE A 271 -5.83 5.87 14.35
C ILE A 271 -6.88 4.80 14.66
N LYS A 272 -8.01 5.26 15.19
CA LYS A 272 -9.18 4.46 15.59
C LYS A 272 -10.44 5.23 15.24
N ALA A 273 -11.44 4.54 14.72
CA ALA A 273 -12.74 5.13 14.47
C ALA A 273 -13.37 5.73 15.77
N PRO A 274 -14.20 6.75 15.67
CA PRO A 274 -14.58 7.44 14.45
C PRO A 274 -13.52 8.45 13.99
N PHE A 275 -13.54 8.78 12.67
CA PHE A 275 -12.71 9.80 12.08
C PHE A 275 -13.47 11.13 11.95
N PRO A 276 -12.77 12.29 12.01
CA PRO A 276 -13.38 13.58 11.75
C PRO A 276 -13.96 13.66 10.34
N ARG A 277 -15.06 14.41 10.19
CA ARG A 277 -15.78 14.62 8.94
C ARG A 277 -16.03 16.11 8.76
N ILE A 278 -15.66 16.64 7.60
CA ILE A 278 -15.99 18.01 7.15
C ILE A 278 -16.59 17.95 5.76
N THR A 279 -17.44 18.91 5.44
CA THR A 279 -17.95 19.08 4.09
C THR A 279 -16.93 19.80 3.21
N TYR A 280 -17.10 19.70 1.89
CA TYR A 280 -16.30 20.47 0.94
C TYR A 280 -16.46 21.98 1.18
N ASP A 281 -17.67 22.47 1.50
CA ASP A 281 -17.91 23.88 1.83
C ASP A 281 -17.07 24.34 3.04
N GLU A 282 -17.04 23.52 4.10
CA GLU A 282 -16.23 23.78 5.29
C GLU A 282 -14.73 23.73 4.97
N ALA A 283 -14.30 22.80 4.09
CA ALA A 283 -12.91 22.70 3.67
C ALA A 283 -12.46 23.94 2.87
N ILE A 284 -13.27 24.43 1.93
CA ILE A 284 -13.01 25.67 1.19
C ILE A 284 -12.84 26.85 2.15
N LYS A 285 -13.79 27.04 3.08
CA LYS A 285 -13.74 28.11 4.08
C LYS A 285 -12.49 28.01 4.94
N PHE A 286 -12.15 26.82 5.42
CA PHE A 286 -10.95 26.56 6.20
C PHE A 286 -9.68 26.94 5.43
N LEU A 287 -9.58 26.57 4.15
CA LEU A 287 -8.42 26.88 3.32
C LEU A 287 -8.27 28.40 3.11
N GLN A 288 -9.36 29.10 2.83
CA GLN A 288 -9.35 30.57 2.70
C GLN A 288 -8.91 31.24 4.01
N GLU A 289 -9.39 30.78 5.17
CA GLU A 289 -8.96 31.27 6.49
C GLU A 289 -7.46 31.00 6.77
N LYS A 290 -6.86 29.99 6.10
CA LYS A 290 -5.43 29.66 6.17
C LYS A 290 -4.57 30.43 5.15
N GLY A 291 -5.17 31.28 4.34
CA GLY A 291 -4.46 32.14 3.38
C GLY A 291 -4.29 31.53 1.98
N PHE A 292 -5.09 30.51 1.62
CA PHE A 292 -5.25 30.04 0.25
C PHE A 292 -6.31 30.90 -0.43
N ASP A 293 -5.96 32.14 -0.79
CA ASP A 293 -6.92 33.12 -1.32
C ASP A 293 -7.34 32.84 -2.76
N ASP A 294 -6.65 31.95 -3.44
CA ASP A 294 -6.85 31.59 -4.86
C ASP A 294 -7.80 30.37 -5.04
N ILE A 295 -8.25 29.75 -3.96
CA ILE A 295 -9.20 28.64 -4.05
C ILE A 295 -10.64 29.13 -3.93
N GLU A 296 -11.47 28.71 -4.89
CA GLU A 296 -12.89 29.02 -4.96
C GLU A 296 -13.74 27.75 -4.87
N TRP A 297 -15.02 27.93 -4.57
CA TRP A 297 -15.97 26.82 -4.60
C TRP A 297 -16.11 26.26 -6.03
N GLY A 298 -15.91 24.97 -6.20
CA GLY A 298 -15.86 24.30 -7.51
C GLY A 298 -14.47 23.96 -7.98
N ASP A 299 -13.42 24.35 -7.24
CA ASP A 299 -12.04 23.97 -7.56
C ASP A 299 -11.67 22.62 -6.93
N ASP A 300 -10.85 21.83 -7.63
CA ASP A 300 -10.31 20.59 -7.08
C ASP A 300 -9.16 20.85 -6.10
N PHE A 301 -9.04 20.00 -5.07
CA PHE A 301 -7.98 20.13 -4.08
C PHE A 301 -6.66 19.57 -4.59
N GLY A 302 -5.66 20.44 -4.68
CA GLY A 302 -4.28 20.02 -4.90
C GLY A 302 -3.59 19.53 -3.61
N ALA A 303 -2.43 18.92 -3.76
CA ALA A 303 -1.65 18.39 -2.63
C ALA A 303 -1.36 19.40 -1.48
N PRO A 304 -1.13 20.71 -1.73
CA PRO A 304 -1.01 21.69 -0.64
C PRO A 304 -2.30 21.86 0.16
N HIS A 305 -3.46 21.85 -0.50
CA HIS A 305 -4.79 21.99 0.13
C HIS A 305 -5.09 20.80 1.05
N GLU A 306 -4.96 19.57 0.52
CA GLU A 306 -5.12 18.34 1.30
C GLU A 306 -4.19 18.31 2.52
N THR A 307 -2.92 18.72 2.34
CA THR A 307 -1.95 18.75 3.43
C THR A 307 -2.34 19.75 4.52
N ALA A 308 -2.76 20.95 4.14
CA ALA A 308 -3.18 21.98 5.09
C ALA A 308 -4.41 21.55 5.91
N ILE A 309 -5.38 20.87 5.26
CA ILE A 309 -6.54 20.33 5.97
C ILE A 309 -6.10 19.21 6.92
N ALA A 310 -5.34 18.22 6.42
CA ALA A 310 -4.95 17.05 7.19
C ALA A 310 -4.06 17.38 8.40
N GLU A 311 -3.20 18.39 8.31
CA GLU A 311 -2.35 18.85 9.43
C GLU A 311 -3.13 19.42 10.63
N SER A 312 -4.42 19.72 10.46
CA SER A 312 -5.30 20.17 11.53
C SER A 312 -5.91 19.03 12.34
N TYR A 313 -5.63 17.80 11.95
CA TYR A 313 -6.16 16.59 12.59
C TYR A 313 -5.03 15.60 12.90
N ASP A 314 -5.20 14.87 13.99
CA ASP A 314 -4.30 13.76 14.41
C ASP A 314 -4.73 12.39 13.85
N LYS A 315 -5.84 12.36 13.11
CA LYS A 315 -6.42 11.19 12.42
C LYS A 315 -6.70 11.52 10.96
N PRO A 316 -6.89 10.50 10.10
CA PRO A 316 -7.45 10.74 8.78
C PRO A 316 -8.77 11.50 8.87
N VAL A 317 -9.00 12.42 7.95
CA VAL A 317 -10.21 13.25 7.90
C VAL A 317 -10.98 13.00 6.61
N PHE A 318 -12.29 12.83 6.72
CA PHE A 318 -13.18 12.77 5.57
C PHE A 318 -13.51 14.19 5.10
N ILE A 319 -13.33 14.43 3.81
CA ILE A 319 -13.93 15.59 3.12
C ILE A 319 -15.09 15.05 2.30
N THR A 320 -16.28 15.56 2.55
CA THR A 320 -17.53 15.00 2.00
C THR A 320 -18.27 16.01 1.13
N HIS A 321 -19.22 15.55 0.32
CA HIS A 321 -20.13 16.40 -0.46
C HIS A 321 -19.40 17.36 -1.41
N TYR A 322 -18.55 16.78 -2.26
CA TYR A 322 -17.90 17.56 -3.32
C TYR A 322 -18.88 18.01 -4.39
N PRO A 323 -18.56 19.12 -5.11
CA PRO A 323 -19.35 19.57 -6.24
C PRO A 323 -19.59 18.48 -7.28
N THR A 324 -20.82 18.37 -7.76
CA THR A 324 -21.24 17.40 -8.78
C THR A 324 -20.39 17.50 -10.06
N SER A 325 -19.95 18.72 -10.42
CA SER A 325 -19.11 18.96 -11.58
C SER A 325 -17.69 18.41 -11.51
N LEU A 326 -17.20 18.15 -10.29
CA LEU A 326 -15.83 17.62 -10.06
C LEU A 326 -15.78 16.09 -10.00
N LYS A 327 -16.93 15.44 -9.88
CA LYS A 327 -16.99 14.00 -9.59
C LYS A 327 -17.64 13.21 -10.73
N PRO A 328 -17.27 11.92 -10.89
CA PRO A 328 -17.75 11.08 -11.98
C PRO A 328 -19.27 10.88 -12.02
N PHE A 329 -19.77 10.47 -13.18
CA PHE A 329 -21.18 10.29 -13.51
C PHE A 329 -21.96 9.35 -12.59
N TYR A 330 -21.29 8.38 -11.99
CA TYR A 330 -21.91 7.31 -11.18
C TYR A 330 -22.18 7.71 -9.72
N MET A 331 -21.75 8.88 -9.26
CA MET A 331 -21.95 9.33 -7.89
C MET A 331 -23.33 9.92 -7.69
N GLN A 332 -24.01 9.52 -6.61
CA GLN A 332 -25.36 9.94 -6.26
C GLN A 332 -25.38 11.41 -5.81
N PRO A 333 -26.16 12.30 -6.44
CA PRO A 333 -26.38 13.65 -5.92
C PRO A 333 -27.02 13.64 -4.53
N ALA A 334 -26.69 14.62 -3.69
CA ALA A 334 -27.29 14.74 -2.37
C ALA A 334 -28.78 15.15 -2.49
N PRO A 335 -29.69 14.55 -1.70
CA PRO A 335 -31.15 14.78 -1.84
C PRO A 335 -31.55 16.25 -1.67
N ASP A 336 -30.85 16.98 -0.80
CA ASP A 336 -31.21 18.38 -0.47
C ASP A 336 -30.37 19.42 -1.24
N ARG A 337 -29.34 18.94 -2.00
CA ARG A 337 -28.36 19.76 -2.71
C ARG A 337 -27.85 19.06 -3.96
N GLU A 338 -28.50 19.23 -5.08
CA GLU A 338 -28.13 18.61 -6.36
C GLU A 338 -26.78 19.08 -6.92
N ASP A 339 -26.26 20.21 -6.41
CA ASP A 339 -24.95 20.76 -6.77
C ASP A 339 -23.77 19.99 -6.14
N VAL A 340 -24.03 19.08 -5.20
CA VAL A 340 -23.02 18.22 -4.56
C VAL A 340 -23.43 16.75 -4.59
N VAL A 341 -22.45 15.85 -4.48
CA VAL A 341 -22.67 14.39 -4.49
C VAL A 341 -22.37 13.77 -3.13
N LEU A 342 -23.02 12.63 -2.83
CA LEU A 342 -22.77 11.79 -1.65
C LEU A 342 -21.46 11.02 -1.81
N CYS A 343 -20.36 11.72 -1.71
CA CYS A 343 -19.00 11.17 -1.79
C CYS A 343 -18.11 11.63 -0.65
N ALA A 344 -17.03 10.93 -0.44
CA ALA A 344 -16.01 11.31 0.51
C ALA A 344 -14.62 10.88 0.03
N ASP A 345 -13.66 11.76 0.23
CA ASP A 345 -12.24 11.46 0.14
C ASP A 345 -11.66 11.40 1.56
N LEU A 346 -10.98 10.31 1.91
CA LEU A 346 -10.32 10.15 3.20
C LEU A 346 -8.86 10.57 3.07
N ILE A 347 -8.53 11.67 3.70
CA ILE A 347 -7.20 12.28 3.65
C ILE A 347 -6.36 11.80 4.83
N ALA A 348 -5.24 11.13 4.55
CA ALA A 348 -4.30 10.70 5.58
C ALA A 348 -3.46 11.88 6.10
N PRO A 349 -3.12 11.89 7.40
CA PRO A 349 -2.26 12.91 7.98
C PRO A 349 -0.82 12.85 7.44
N GLU A 350 0.03 13.78 7.89
CA GLU A 350 1.46 13.85 7.55
C GLU A 350 1.75 14.08 6.05
N GLY A 351 0.80 14.65 5.31
CA GLY A 351 1.00 15.03 3.92
C GLY A 351 0.92 13.87 2.90
N TYR A 352 0.39 12.72 3.29
CA TYR A 352 0.23 11.59 2.38
C TYR A 352 -0.97 11.72 1.44
N GLY A 353 -1.94 12.61 1.76
CA GLY A 353 -3.08 12.94 0.93
C GLY A 353 -4.18 11.88 0.95
N GLU A 354 -5.03 11.89 -0.04
CA GLU A 354 -6.15 10.95 -0.20
C GLU A 354 -5.66 9.51 -0.26
N ILE A 355 -6.16 8.65 0.65
CA ILE A 355 -5.93 7.20 0.67
C ILE A 355 -7.15 6.41 0.23
N ILE A 356 -8.35 6.97 0.40
CA ILE A 356 -9.62 6.41 -0.04
C ILE A 356 -10.44 7.49 -0.74
N GLY A 357 -11.04 7.13 -1.88
CA GLY A 357 -12.18 7.82 -2.47
C GLY A 357 -13.39 6.90 -2.50
N GLY A 358 -14.56 7.37 -2.08
CA GLY A 358 -15.77 6.56 -2.02
C GLY A 358 -17.04 7.37 -2.21
N SER A 359 -18.14 6.69 -2.58
CA SER A 359 -19.42 7.35 -2.75
C SER A 359 -20.60 6.37 -2.64
N GLU A 360 -21.78 6.92 -2.42
CA GLU A 360 -23.01 6.26 -2.82
C GLU A 360 -23.16 6.34 -4.33
N ARG A 361 -23.74 5.30 -4.96
CA ARG A 361 -23.88 5.19 -6.40
C ARG A 361 -25.28 5.61 -6.85
N VAL A 362 -25.35 6.22 -8.03
CA VAL A 362 -26.65 6.48 -8.68
C VAL A 362 -27.37 5.14 -8.89
N HIS A 363 -28.52 4.99 -8.26
CA HIS A 363 -29.33 3.78 -8.35
C HIS A 363 -30.65 3.99 -9.11
N ASP A 364 -30.96 5.21 -9.51
CA ASP A 364 -32.04 5.56 -10.40
C ASP A 364 -31.61 5.49 -11.87
N LEU A 365 -32.40 4.83 -12.72
CA LEU A 365 -32.06 4.61 -14.12
C LEU A 365 -32.05 5.91 -14.92
N GLU A 366 -33.12 6.74 -14.78
CA GLU A 366 -33.25 7.97 -15.57
C GLU A 366 -32.16 8.96 -15.23
N LEU A 367 -31.82 9.05 -13.94
CA LEU A 367 -30.69 9.87 -13.46
C LEU A 367 -29.36 9.38 -14.01
N LEU A 368 -29.09 8.07 -13.99
CA LEU A 368 -27.84 7.51 -14.51
C LEU A 368 -27.68 7.78 -16.02
N GLU A 369 -28.76 7.60 -16.82
CA GLU A 369 -28.74 7.88 -18.25
C GLU A 369 -28.52 9.38 -18.53
N ALA A 370 -29.12 10.26 -17.74
CA ALA A 370 -28.88 11.70 -17.82
C ALA A 370 -27.44 12.06 -17.53
N ARG A 371 -26.85 11.48 -16.48
CA ARG A 371 -25.45 11.70 -16.09
C ARG A 371 -24.46 11.17 -17.13
N LEU A 372 -24.70 10.00 -17.71
CA LEU A 372 -23.88 9.46 -18.81
C LEU A 372 -23.87 10.42 -20.01
N LYS A 373 -25.04 10.95 -20.37
CA LYS A 373 -25.17 11.92 -21.46
C LYS A 373 -24.45 13.23 -21.17
N GLU A 374 -24.59 13.75 -19.93
CA GLU A 374 -23.90 14.98 -19.49
C GLU A 374 -22.38 14.84 -19.60
N HIS A 375 -21.85 13.68 -19.24
CA HIS A 375 -20.42 13.36 -19.33
C HIS A 375 -19.96 12.95 -20.74
N GLY A 376 -20.83 12.96 -21.75
CA GLY A 376 -20.51 12.62 -23.14
C GLY A 376 -20.13 11.15 -23.35
N LEU A 377 -20.56 10.25 -22.49
CA LEU A 377 -20.25 8.83 -22.56
C LEU A 377 -21.23 8.09 -23.48
N ASP A 378 -20.71 7.12 -24.23
CA ASP A 378 -21.49 6.34 -25.18
C ASP A 378 -22.43 5.35 -24.43
N GLN A 379 -23.73 5.53 -24.60
CA GLN A 379 -24.74 4.73 -23.93
C GLN A 379 -24.70 3.25 -24.30
N GLU A 380 -24.31 2.89 -25.52
CA GLU A 380 -24.22 1.49 -25.93
C GLU A 380 -23.09 0.77 -25.20
N THR A 381 -21.97 1.43 -25.02
CA THR A 381 -20.83 0.91 -24.22
C THR A 381 -21.22 0.65 -22.75
N TYR A 382 -22.09 1.47 -22.19
CA TYR A 382 -22.51 1.34 -20.78
C TYR A 382 -23.88 0.64 -20.62
N LYS A 383 -24.46 0.06 -21.65
CA LYS A 383 -25.77 -0.59 -21.61
C LYS A 383 -25.84 -1.69 -20.52
N TRP A 384 -24.84 -2.57 -20.45
CA TRP A 384 -24.77 -3.59 -19.40
C TRP A 384 -24.75 -3.02 -17.98
N TYR A 385 -24.21 -1.83 -17.81
CA TYR A 385 -24.14 -1.13 -16.53
C TYR A 385 -25.48 -0.42 -16.18
N THR A 386 -26.16 0.19 -17.17
CA THR A 386 -27.49 0.76 -16.96
C THR A 386 -28.54 -0.32 -16.70
N GLU A 387 -28.42 -1.51 -17.29
CA GLU A 387 -29.27 -2.66 -17.02
C GLU A 387 -29.29 -3.07 -15.54
N LEU A 388 -28.24 -2.80 -14.76
CA LEU A 388 -28.23 -3.01 -13.30
C LEU A 388 -29.26 -2.12 -12.59
N ARG A 389 -29.64 -0.98 -13.16
CA ARG A 389 -30.66 -0.08 -12.62
C ARG A 389 -32.06 -0.45 -13.12
N GLN A 390 -32.13 -1.11 -14.24
CA GLN A 390 -33.40 -1.60 -14.80
C GLN A 390 -33.95 -2.83 -14.05
N TYR A 391 -33.04 -3.69 -13.55
CA TYR A 391 -33.40 -4.97 -12.97
C TYR A 391 -33.09 -5.06 -11.47
N GLY A 392 -33.98 -4.53 -10.64
CA GLY A 392 -33.89 -4.66 -9.18
C GLY A 392 -32.82 -3.80 -8.55
N SER A 393 -32.71 -2.55 -9.01
CA SER A 393 -31.81 -1.56 -8.43
C SER A 393 -32.05 -1.32 -6.95
N VAL A 394 -30.98 -1.07 -6.23
CA VAL A 394 -31.00 -0.74 -4.80
C VAL A 394 -29.99 0.38 -4.50
N PRO A 395 -30.18 1.17 -3.43
CA PRO A 395 -29.09 1.98 -2.89
C PRO A 395 -27.87 1.11 -2.66
N HIS A 396 -26.71 1.56 -3.11
CA HIS A 396 -25.46 0.85 -2.93
C HIS A 396 -24.28 1.82 -2.92
N SER A 397 -23.23 1.42 -2.26
CA SER A 397 -22.06 2.25 -2.01
C SER A 397 -20.79 1.45 -2.07
N GLY A 398 -19.70 2.13 -2.35
CA GLY A 398 -18.38 1.53 -2.33
C GLY A 398 -17.28 2.56 -2.22
N PHE A 399 -16.06 2.08 -2.15
CA PHE A 399 -14.87 2.93 -2.08
C PHE A 399 -13.65 2.23 -2.69
N GLY A 400 -12.63 3.01 -3.02
CA GLY A 400 -11.34 2.49 -3.46
C GLY A 400 -10.21 2.95 -2.54
N LEU A 401 -9.45 2.01 -1.96
CA LEU A 401 -8.24 2.33 -1.20
C LEU A 401 -7.00 2.03 -2.04
N GLY A 402 -6.13 3.04 -2.20
CA GLY A 402 -4.83 2.87 -2.85
C GLY A 402 -3.81 2.23 -1.90
N LEU A 403 -3.40 0.99 -2.20
CA LEU A 403 -2.48 0.24 -1.34
C LEU A 403 -1.15 0.94 -1.15
N GLU A 404 -0.51 1.40 -2.22
CA GLU A 404 0.83 2.00 -2.18
C GLU A 404 0.87 3.28 -1.35
N ARG A 405 -0.18 4.11 -1.43
CA ARG A 405 -0.29 5.34 -0.64
C ARG A 405 -0.52 5.03 0.83
N THR A 406 -1.34 4.03 1.14
CA THR A 406 -1.56 3.53 2.51
C THR A 406 -0.28 2.94 3.11
N VAL A 407 0.48 2.14 2.34
CA VAL A 407 1.79 1.62 2.77
C VAL A 407 2.77 2.76 3.02
N ALA A 408 2.80 3.79 2.14
CA ALA A 408 3.67 4.95 2.33
C ALA A 408 3.37 5.68 3.62
N TRP A 409 2.10 5.96 3.89
CA TRP A 409 1.66 6.62 5.13
C TRP A 409 2.03 5.81 6.37
N ILE A 410 1.63 4.55 6.45
CA ILE A 410 1.85 3.73 7.65
C ILE A 410 3.35 3.49 7.88
N SER A 411 4.13 3.21 6.84
CA SER A 411 5.58 2.96 6.95
C SER A 411 6.43 4.22 7.10
N GLY A 412 5.89 5.41 6.80
CA GLY A 412 6.65 6.66 6.73
C GLY A 412 7.53 6.77 5.48
N ALA A 413 7.26 5.99 4.43
CA ALA A 413 8.03 6.06 3.19
C ALA A 413 7.78 7.38 2.46
N PRO A 414 8.83 8.09 2.02
CA PRO A 414 8.69 9.44 1.48
C PRO A 414 8.11 9.49 0.06
N HIS A 415 7.99 8.35 -0.62
CA HIS A 415 7.53 8.25 -1.99
C HIS A 415 6.94 6.87 -2.28
N VAL A 416 5.77 6.81 -2.92
CA VAL A 416 5.07 5.56 -3.25
C VAL A 416 5.88 4.56 -4.10
N ARG A 417 6.92 5.01 -4.84
CA ARG A 417 7.81 4.10 -5.58
C ARG A 417 8.56 3.12 -4.69
N GLU A 418 8.70 3.39 -3.38
CA GLU A 418 9.33 2.49 -2.43
C GLU A 418 8.40 1.43 -1.87
N THR A 419 7.09 1.56 -2.07
CA THR A 419 6.05 0.75 -1.43
C THR A 419 5.52 -0.40 -2.29
N ILE A 420 5.97 -0.49 -3.52
CA ILE A 420 5.70 -1.58 -4.45
C ILE A 420 7.03 -2.23 -4.88
N PRO A 421 7.09 -3.56 -5.08
CA PRO A 421 8.37 -4.21 -5.43
C PRO A 421 9.02 -3.64 -6.68
N PHE A 422 8.28 -3.47 -7.77
CA PHE A 422 8.75 -2.98 -9.07
C PHE A 422 7.84 -1.85 -9.56
N PRO A 423 8.12 -0.59 -9.19
CA PRO A 423 7.27 0.53 -9.54
C PRO A 423 7.30 0.88 -11.02
N ARG A 424 6.14 1.22 -11.58
CA ARG A 424 5.98 1.83 -12.89
C ARG A 424 5.75 3.31 -12.73
N LEU A 425 6.66 4.11 -13.28
CA LEU A 425 6.63 5.56 -13.22
C LEU A 425 6.58 6.14 -14.63
N LEU A 426 6.20 7.40 -14.76
CA LEU A 426 6.11 8.09 -16.06
C LEU A 426 7.34 7.85 -16.97
N ASN A 427 8.53 7.83 -16.39
CA ASN A 427 9.80 7.69 -17.12
C ASN A 427 10.53 6.38 -16.83
N ARG A 428 9.84 5.37 -16.23
CA ARG A 428 10.50 4.14 -15.81
C ARG A 428 9.61 2.91 -15.98
N LEU A 429 10.04 2.06 -16.90
CA LEU A 429 9.45 0.74 -17.13
C LEU A 429 10.37 -0.40 -16.63
N TYR A 430 11.68 -0.14 -16.49
CA TYR A 430 12.71 -1.09 -16.07
C TYR A 430 13.10 -0.89 -14.59
N PRO A 431 13.52 -1.96 -13.90
CA PRO A 431 13.32 -3.38 -14.16
C PRO A 431 11.89 -3.82 -14.02
#